data_aa864fe85d14c6ebe388dc2c310891db
#
_entry.id   aa864fe85d14c6ebe388dc2c310891db
#
_cell.length_a   1.000
_cell.length_b   1.000
_cell.length_c   1.000
_cell.angle_alpha   90.00
_cell.angle_beta   90.00
_cell.angle_gamma   90.00
#
_symmetry.space_group_name_H-M   'P 1'
#
loop_
_entity.id
_entity.type
_entity.pdbx_description
1 polymer ?
#
loop_
_entity_poly.entity_id
_entity_poly.type
_entity_poly.pdbx_seq_one_letter_code
_entity_poly.pdbx_strand_id
1 'polypeptide(L)'
;MIDYALIDRSIVFYEDNNFKRIELPWTVSEMVDGITRPSDKIPFQLKHNDKCLVASGEQSFLYLYLKNFLPLGQFQGTTPCFRNESFDFLHTKYFIKNELIKTDIVNEFELLNIVEIALKFYGKFFNKELLTVVKTKEGYDIEIKNKELGSYGIRECEFLRWIYGTGCAEPRTSNLIKLYGIS
;
A
#
# COMPACT_ATOMS: atom_id res chain seq x y z
N MET A 1 14.84 -10.96 -1.68
CA MET A 1 13.94 -11.90 -2.44
C MET A 1 12.55 -11.66 -1.93
N ILE A 2 11.54 -11.62 -2.80
CA ILE A 2 10.12 -11.45 -2.42
C ILE A 2 9.62 -12.72 -1.75
N ASP A 3 9.01 -12.59 -0.58
CA ASP A 3 8.34 -13.68 0.13
C ASP A 3 6.84 -13.67 -0.22
N TYR A 4 6.47 -14.48 -1.20
CA TYR A 4 5.08 -14.62 -1.64
C TYR A 4 4.18 -15.25 -0.57
N ALA A 5 4.73 -16.09 0.32
CA ALA A 5 3.94 -16.65 1.42
C ALA A 5 3.56 -15.57 2.46
N LEU A 6 4.41 -14.55 2.63
CA LEU A 6 4.08 -13.42 3.50
C LEU A 6 2.99 -12.53 2.87
N ILE A 7 3.04 -12.32 1.55
CA ILE A 7 1.96 -11.63 0.82
C ILE A 7 0.64 -12.40 0.97
N ASP A 8 0.65 -13.72 0.77
CA ASP A 8 -0.55 -14.55 0.93
C ASP A 8 -1.13 -14.47 2.34
N ARG A 9 -0.27 -14.56 3.37
CA ARG A 9 -0.70 -14.35 4.77
C ARG A 9 -1.33 -12.97 4.99
N SER A 10 -0.83 -11.93 4.34
CA SER A 10 -1.43 -10.59 4.44
C SER A 10 -2.81 -10.55 3.79
N ILE A 11 -2.97 -11.16 2.62
CA ILE A 11 -4.25 -11.23 1.91
C ILE A 11 -5.31 -11.89 2.80
N VAL A 12 -5.03 -13.09 3.31
CA VAL A 12 -5.96 -13.83 4.18
C VAL A 12 -6.29 -13.01 5.43
N PHE A 13 -5.28 -12.42 6.07
CA PHE A 13 -5.49 -11.61 7.26
C PHE A 13 -6.44 -10.42 7.02
N TYR A 14 -6.28 -9.70 5.90
CA TYR A 14 -7.14 -8.56 5.61
C TYR A 14 -8.52 -8.99 5.09
N GLU A 15 -8.67 -10.15 4.45
CA GLU A 15 -9.99 -10.74 4.16
C GLU A 15 -10.77 -11.02 5.45
N ASP A 16 -10.11 -11.60 6.47
CA ASP A 16 -10.69 -11.83 7.81
C ASP A 16 -11.06 -10.52 8.54
N ASN A 17 -10.49 -9.39 8.13
CA ASN A 17 -10.80 -8.05 8.62
C ASN A 17 -11.69 -7.23 7.66
N ASN A 18 -12.49 -7.91 6.84
CA ASN A 18 -13.51 -7.36 5.94
C ASN A 18 -12.97 -6.52 4.77
N PHE A 19 -11.69 -6.65 4.38
CA PHE A 19 -11.20 -6.09 3.13
C PHE A 19 -11.50 -7.04 1.98
N LYS A 20 -12.42 -6.65 1.09
CA LYS A 20 -12.73 -7.46 -0.09
C LYS A 20 -11.55 -7.47 -1.05
N ARG A 21 -11.10 -8.67 -1.41
CA ARG A 21 -10.02 -8.82 -2.38
C ARG A 21 -10.51 -8.53 -3.80
N ILE A 22 -9.73 -7.75 -4.54
CA ILE A 22 -9.96 -7.52 -5.97
C ILE A 22 -8.64 -7.65 -6.75
N GLU A 23 -8.76 -7.96 -8.02
CA GLU A 23 -7.65 -7.94 -8.96
C GLU A 23 -7.35 -6.51 -9.39
N LEU A 24 -6.07 -6.12 -9.32
CA LEU A 24 -5.60 -4.78 -9.65
C LEU A 24 -4.83 -4.78 -10.98
N PRO A 25 -5.11 -3.84 -11.90
CA PRO A 25 -4.30 -3.67 -13.10
C PRO A 25 -2.89 -3.16 -12.75
N TRP A 26 -1.88 -3.64 -13.48
CA TRP A 26 -0.48 -3.25 -13.28
C TRP A 26 -0.09 -2.01 -14.06
N THR A 27 -1.00 -1.55 -14.91
CA THR A 27 -0.79 -0.35 -15.74
C THR A 27 -2.00 0.55 -15.67
N VAL A 28 -1.76 1.84 -15.62
CA VAL A 28 -2.78 2.90 -15.59
C VAL A 28 -2.44 3.98 -16.61
N SER A 29 -3.38 4.87 -16.93
CA SER A 29 -3.07 6.05 -17.72
C SER A 29 -2.17 7.01 -16.95
N GLU A 30 -1.38 7.84 -17.67
CA GLU A 30 -0.52 8.85 -17.04
C GLU A 30 -1.32 9.83 -16.18
N MET A 31 -2.55 10.16 -16.59
CA MET A 31 -3.48 10.99 -15.80
C MET A 31 -3.76 10.38 -14.43
N VAL A 32 -4.06 9.07 -14.36
CA VAL A 32 -4.35 8.38 -13.09
C VAL A 32 -3.09 8.24 -12.24
N ASP A 33 -1.95 7.92 -12.85
CA ASP A 33 -0.65 7.88 -12.17
C ASP A 33 -0.34 9.23 -11.51
N GLY A 34 -0.57 10.33 -12.22
CA GLY A 34 -0.31 11.69 -11.74
C GLY A 34 -1.13 12.13 -10.51
N ILE A 35 -2.24 11.45 -10.19
CA ILE A 35 -3.07 11.78 -9.00
C ILE A 35 -2.28 11.57 -7.69
N THR A 36 -1.48 10.52 -7.61
CA THR A 36 -0.76 10.15 -6.37
C THR A 36 0.76 10.21 -6.51
N ARG A 37 1.27 10.39 -7.73
CA ARG A 37 2.71 10.48 -7.98
C ARG A 37 3.26 11.81 -7.49
N PRO A 38 4.34 11.82 -6.67
CA PRO A 38 5.06 13.04 -6.36
C PRO A 38 5.56 13.75 -7.63
N SER A 39 5.50 15.08 -7.65
CA SER A 39 5.82 15.90 -8.84
C SER A 39 7.28 15.78 -9.32
N ASP A 40 8.19 15.39 -8.43
CA ASP A 40 9.62 15.16 -8.70
C ASP A 40 9.94 13.76 -9.23
N LYS A 41 8.95 12.86 -9.30
CA LYS A 41 9.14 11.47 -9.73
C LYS A 41 8.72 11.25 -11.18
N ILE A 42 9.50 10.44 -11.89
CA ILE A 42 9.23 10.06 -13.30
C ILE A 42 8.66 8.65 -13.30
N PRO A 43 7.50 8.41 -13.94
CA PRO A 43 6.90 7.08 -14.02
C PRO A 43 7.67 6.18 -15.00
N PHE A 44 7.49 4.87 -14.87
CA PHE A 44 7.87 3.93 -15.93
C PHE A 44 6.80 3.92 -17.02
N GLN A 45 7.02 4.68 -18.07
CA GLN A 45 6.10 4.75 -19.21
C GLN A 45 6.26 3.57 -20.16
N LEU A 46 5.15 3.10 -20.73
CA LEU A 46 5.15 2.09 -21.77
C LEU A 46 5.33 2.73 -23.15
N LYS A 47 6.27 2.20 -23.94
CA LYS A 47 6.75 2.82 -25.20
C LYS A 47 5.68 3.09 -26.26
N HIS A 48 4.56 2.35 -26.26
CA HIS A 48 3.61 2.37 -27.37
C HIS A 48 2.18 2.80 -26.97
N ASN A 49 1.98 3.28 -25.74
CA ASN A 49 0.69 3.79 -25.30
C ASN A 49 0.87 4.79 -24.17
N ASP A 50 -0.18 5.57 -23.87
CA ASP A 50 -0.18 6.55 -22.77
C ASP A 50 -0.40 5.89 -21.40
N LYS A 51 0.26 4.77 -21.16
CA LYS A 51 0.18 4.05 -19.91
C LYS A 51 1.52 4.01 -19.19
N CYS A 52 1.40 3.94 -17.85
CA CYS A 52 2.52 3.78 -16.94
C CYS A 52 2.37 2.47 -16.16
N LEU A 53 3.49 1.87 -15.78
CA LEU A 53 3.51 0.86 -14.73
C LEU A 53 3.18 1.53 -13.39
N VAL A 54 2.33 0.90 -12.58
CA VAL A 54 1.92 1.49 -11.30
C VAL A 54 3.09 1.58 -10.31
N ALA A 55 3.19 2.70 -9.62
CA ALA A 55 4.13 2.90 -8.52
C ALA A 55 3.51 2.52 -7.15
N SER A 56 2.18 2.32 -7.12
CA SER A 56 1.39 1.86 -5.97
C SER A 56 0.09 1.26 -6.46
N GLY A 57 -0.42 0.24 -5.77
CA GLY A 57 -1.75 -0.32 -6.03
C GLY A 57 -2.88 0.69 -5.84
N GLU A 58 -2.63 1.78 -5.09
CA GLU A 58 -3.54 2.90 -4.97
C GLU A 58 -3.97 3.47 -6.35
N GLN A 59 -3.01 3.62 -7.27
CA GLN A 59 -3.28 4.06 -8.65
C GLN A 59 -4.20 3.09 -9.40
N SER A 60 -4.04 1.80 -9.15
CA SER A 60 -4.89 0.76 -9.74
C SER A 60 -6.32 0.84 -9.23
N PHE A 61 -6.53 1.07 -7.94
CA PHE A 61 -7.85 1.28 -7.35
C PHE A 61 -8.54 2.52 -7.95
N LEU A 62 -7.83 3.65 -8.07
CA LEU A 62 -8.35 4.87 -8.68
C LEU A 62 -8.74 4.64 -10.14
N TYR A 63 -7.93 3.90 -10.90
CA TYR A 63 -8.26 3.53 -12.27
C TYR A 63 -9.55 2.69 -12.34
N LEU A 64 -9.71 1.68 -11.47
CA LEU A 64 -10.93 0.86 -11.43
C LEU A 64 -12.15 1.68 -11.03
N TYR A 65 -11.99 2.62 -10.08
CA TYR A 65 -13.06 3.53 -9.67
C TYR A 65 -13.54 4.40 -10.85
N LEU A 66 -12.61 5.05 -11.56
CA LEU A 66 -12.92 5.87 -12.74
C LEU A 66 -13.58 5.08 -13.88
N LYS A 67 -13.33 3.76 -13.95
CA LYS A 67 -13.96 2.87 -14.92
C LYS A 67 -15.30 2.27 -14.43
N ASN A 68 -15.79 2.68 -13.26
CA ASN A 68 -16.97 2.13 -12.60
C ASN A 68 -16.88 0.61 -12.29
N PHE A 69 -15.67 0.08 -12.12
CA PHE A 69 -15.43 -1.31 -11.71
C PHE A 69 -15.19 -1.45 -10.20
N LEU A 70 -14.98 -0.36 -9.50
CA LEU A 70 -14.81 -0.34 -8.05
C LEU A 70 -15.97 0.43 -7.41
N PRO A 71 -16.90 -0.23 -6.69
CA PRO A 71 -17.91 0.47 -5.90
C PRO A 71 -17.29 1.12 -4.65
N LEU A 72 -18.08 1.91 -3.94
CA LEU A 72 -17.68 2.37 -2.61
C LEU A 72 -17.59 1.18 -1.64
N GLY A 73 -16.58 1.18 -0.76
CA GLY A 73 -16.35 0.11 0.21
C GLY A 73 -14.91 0.01 0.68
N GLN A 74 -14.56 -1.15 1.24
CA GLN A 74 -13.25 -1.48 1.80
C GLN A 74 -12.65 -2.65 1.02
N PHE A 75 -11.49 -2.43 0.40
CA PHE A 75 -10.87 -3.37 -0.52
C PHE A 75 -9.39 -3.54 -0.27
N GLN A 76 -8.86 -4.68 -0.71
CA GLN A 76 -7.43 -4.95 -0.82
C GLN A 76 -7.09 -5.50 -2.21
N GLY A 77 -5.85 -5.30 -2.62
CA GLY A 77 -5.35 -5.88 -3.85
C GLY A 77 -3.83 -5.87 -3.91
N THR A 78 -3.28 -6.83 -4.63
CA THR A 78 -1.84 -7.02 -4.73
C THR A 78 -1.34 -6.67 -6.12
N THR A 79 -0.31 -5.82 -6.18
CA THR A 79 0.36 -5.47 -7.43
C THR A 79 1.87 -5.49 -7.28
N PRO A 80 2.62 -5.76 -8.35
CA PRO A 80 3.96 -5.24 -8.46
C PRO A 80 3.88 -3.71 -8.53
N CYS A 81 4.79 -3.05 -7.83
CA CYS A 81 4.95 -1.59 -7.85
C CYS A 81 6.32 -1.26 -8.43
N PHE A 82 6.38 -0.22 -9.26
CA PHE A 82 7.60 0.16 -9.98
C PHE A 82 7.95 1.61 -9.67
N ARG A 83 9.15 1.82 -9.09
CA ARG A 83 9.63 3.16 -8.73
C ARG A 83 11.03 3.38 -9.26
N ASN A 84 11.24 4.52 -9.92
CA ASN A 84 12.57 4.90 -10.39
C ASN A 84 13.34 5.58 -9.26
N GLU A 85 13.68 4.80 -8.23
CA GLU A 85 14.41 5.22 -7.04
C GLU A 85 15.78 4.54 -6.96
N SER A 86 16.67 5.09 -6.12
CA SER A 86 17.95 4.45 -5.81
C SER A 86 17.73 3.14 -5.06
N PHE A 87 18.56 2.15 -5.37
CA PHE A 87 18.52 0.84 -4.73
C PHE A 87 19.24 0.89 -3.37
N ASP A 88 18.56 0.42 -2.33
CA ASP A 88 19.18 0.14 -1.02
C ASP A 88 18.58 -1.13 -0.38
N PHE A 89 18.87 -1.39 0.88
CA PHE A 89 18.37 -2.57 1.61
C PHE A 89 16.83 -2.62 1.73
N LEU A 90 16.16 -1.47 1.76
CA LEU A 90 14.71 -1.34 1.93
C LEU A 90 13.98 -0.92 0.65
N HIS A 91 14.71 -0.31 -0.30
CA HIS A 91 14.15 0.26 -1.52
C HIS A 91 14.67 -0.50 -2.75
N THR A 92 13.74 -0.95 -3.56
CA THR A 92 14.03 -1.62 -4.83
C THR A 92 13.24 -0.94 -5.94
N LYS A 93 13.74 -1.02 -7.18
CA LYS A 93 13.04 -0.46 -8.36
C LYS A 93 11.69 -1.12 -8.63
N TYR A 94 11.50 -2.33 -8.12
CA TYR A 94 10.23 -3.03 -8.11
C TYR A 94 10.06 -3.80 -6.80
N PHE A 95 8.84 -3.90 -6.35
CA PHE A 95 8.44 -4.62 -5.13
C PHE A 95 6.99 -5.10 -5.28
N ILE A 96 6.55 -6.03 -4.45
CA ILE A 96 5.15 -6.46 -4.41
C ILE A 96 4.49 -5.85 -3.19
N LYS A 97 3.31 -5.29 -3.38
CA LYS A 97 2.55 -4.68 -2.29
C LYS A 97 1.11 -5.18 -2.28
N ASN A 98 0.65 -5.64 -1.11
CA ASN A 98 -0.76 -5.73 -0.82
C ASN A 98 -1.21 -4.35 -0.33
N GLU A 99 -2.03 -3.68 -1.11
CA GLU A 99 -2.54 -2.34 -0.85
C GLU A 99 -3.96 -2.40 -0.28
N LEU A 100 -4.27 -1.50 0.64
CA LEU A 100 -5.59 -1.33 1.25
C LEU A 100 -6.21 -0.02 0.78
N ILE A 101 -7.51 -0.04 0.51
CA ILE A 101 -8.28 1.17 0.23
C ILE A 101 -9.65 1.11 0.89
N LYS A 102 -10.12 2.26 1.40
CA LYS A 102 -11.50 2.44 1.88
C LYS A 102 -12.06 3.72 1.30
N THR A 103 -13.25 3.62 0.70
CA THR A 103 -13.88 4.71 -0.08
C THR A 103 -15.31 5.04 0.35
N ASP A 104 -15.93 4.26 1.25
CA ASP A 104 -17.30 4.47 1.72
C ASP A 104 -17.37 5.49 2.88
N ILE A 105 -16.66 5.23 3.97
CA ILE A 105 -16.59 6.13 5.14
C ILE A 105 -15.14 6.55 5.32
N VAL A 106 -14.85 7.83 5.05
CA VAL A 106 -13.49 8.38 5.05
C VAL A 106 -13.37 9.49 6.08
N ASN A 107 -12.82 9.14 7.24
CA ASN A 107 -12.52 10.05 8.34
C ASN A 107 -11.33 9.52 9.16
N GLU A 108 -10.88 10.33 10.13
CA GLU A 108 -9.74 9.99 11.01
C GLU A 108 -9.98 8.73 11.85
N PHE A 109 -11.21 8.51 12.30
CA PHE A 109 -11.56 7.32 13.10
C PHE A 109 -11.38 6.04 12.28
N GLU A 110 -11.87 6.02 11.04
CA GLU A 110 -11.71 4.89 10.14
C GLU A 110 -10.24 4.68 9.71
N LEU A 111 -9.48 5.78 9.54
CA LEU A 111 -8.04 5.68 9.31
C LEU A 111 -7.33 5.00 10.48
N LEU A 112 -7.61 5.40 11.72
CA LEU A 112 -7.03 4.79 12.92
C LEU A 112 -7.44 3.33 13.08
N ASN A 113 -8.67 2.96 12.72
CA ASN A 113 -9.11 1.56 12.69
C ASN A 113 -8.25 0.73 11.73
N ILE A 114 -7.95 1.24 10.54
CA ILE A 114 -7.10 0.55 9.57
C ILE A 114 -5.66 0.42 10.08
N VAL A 115 -5.12 1.47 10.71
CA VAL A 115 -3.80 1.42 11.36
C VAL A 115 -3.76 0.36 12.45
N GLU A 116 -4.80 0.26 13.29
CA GLU A 116 -4.88 -0.75 14.34
C GLU A 116 -4.94 -2.18 13.77
N ILE A 117 -5.71 -2.40 12.70
CA ILE A 117 -5.74 -3.69 11.99
C ILE A 117 -4.34 -4.03 11.47
N ALA A 118 -3.65 -3.08 10.86
CA ALA A 118 -2.29 -3.29 10.37
C ALA A 118 -1.27 -3.55 11.47
N LEU A 119 -1.38 -2.88 12.62
CA LEU A 119 -0.57 -3.19 13.81
C LEU A 119 -0.78 -4.63 14.28
N LYS A 120 -2.03 -5.14 14.23
CA LYS A 120 -2.32 -6.56 14.57
C LYS A 120 -1.65 -7.51 13.57
N PHE A 121 -1.60 -7.15 12.29
CA PHE A 121 -0.87 -7.94 11.28
C PHE A 121 0.63 -7.99 11.58
N TYR A 122 1.28 -6.84 11.72
CA TYR A 122 2.72 -6.77 12.00
C TYR A 122 3.08 -7.34 13.37
N GLY A 123 2.20 -7.23 14.36
CA GLY A 123 2.37 -7.84 15.67
C GLY A 123 2.41 -9.38 15.69
N LYS A 124 2.12 -10.05 14.55
CA LYS A 124 2.35 -11.49 14.38
C LYS A 124 3.81 -11.84 14.11
N PHE A 125 4.62 -10.87 13.70
CA PHE A 125 6.02 -11.06 13.27
C PHE A 125 7.02 -10.32 14.15
N PHE A 126 6.58 -9.29 14.86
CA PHE A 126 7.43 -8.43 15.66
C PHE A 126 6.94 -8.33 17.09
N ASN A 127 7.86 -8.11 18.05
CA ASN A 127 7.45 -7.71 19.40
C ASN A 127 6.70 -6.37 19.29
N LYS A 128 5.49 -6.33 19.84
CA LYS A 128 4.61 -5.15 19.80
C LYS A 128 5.25 -3.90 20.42
N GLU A 129 6.13 -4.06 21.40
CA GLU A 129 6.86 -2.96 22.05
C GLU A 129 7.86 -2.25 21.11
N LEU A 130 8.27 -2.94 20.02
CA LEU A 130 9.15 -2.38 19.02
C LEU A 130 8.41 -1.67 17.89
N LEU A 131 7.10 -1.89 17.78
CA LEU A 131 6.25 -1.24 16.78
C LEU A 131 5.83 0.14 17.29
N THR A 132 6.02 1.15 16.46
CA THR A 132 5.62 2.53 16.74
C THR A 132 4.69 3.05 15.66
N VAL A 133 3.71 3.86 16.05
CA VAL A 133 2.87 4.61 15.12
C VAL A 133 3.36 6.05 15.13
N VAL A 134 3.82 6.52 14.00
CA VAL A 134 4.36 7.88 13.83
C VAL A 134 3.38 8.70 13.01
N LYS A 135 2.97 9.85 13.55
CA LYS A 135 2.13 10.79 12.80
C LYS A 135 2.97 11.50 11.74
N THR A 136 2.48 11.49 10.51
CA THR A 136 3.08 12.17 9.35
C THR A 136 2.22 13.33 8.88
N LYS A 137 2.65 14.03 7.84
CA LYS A 137 1.87 15.10 7.22
C LYS A 137 0.56 14.57 6.58
N GLU A 138 0.60 13.35 6.04
CA GLU A 138 -0.53 12.75 5.29
C GLU A 138 -1.36 11.75 6.12
N GLY A 139 -0.89 11.37 7.32
CA GLY A 139 -1.56 10.39 8.16
C GLY A 139 -0.63 9.73 9.17
N TYR A 140 -0.41 8.42 9.06
CA TYR A 140 0.37 7.64 10.02
C TYR A 140 1.26 6.61 9.32
N ASP A 141 2.48 6.44 9.82
CA ASP A 141 3.35 5.33 9.45
C ASP A 141 3.45 4.34 10.62
N ILE A 142 3.47 3.06 10.30
CA ILE A 142 3.87 2.01 11.24
C ILE A 142 5.36 1.74 11.00
N GLU A 143 6.15 1.88 12.06
CA GLU A 143 7.59 1.72 12.00
C GLU A 143 8.09 0.66 12.99
N ILE A 144 9.25 0.09 12.68
CA ILE A 144 10.08 -0.69 13.58
C ILE A 144 11.51 -0.13 13.57
N LYS A 145 12.02 0.30 14.74
CA LYS A 145 13.36 0.88 14.84
C LYS A 145 13.62 2.00 13.81
N ASN A 146 12.67 2.93 13.67
CA ASN A 146 12.67 4.05 12.73
C ASN A 146 12.75 3.61 11.25
N LYS A 147 12.22 2.44 10.93
CA LYS A 147 12.09 1.93 9.56
C LYS A 147 10.63 1.67 9.26
N GLU A 148 10.13 2.28 8.19
CA GLU A 148 8.73 2.15 7.77
C GLU A 148 8.40 0.70 7.39
N LEU A 149 7.35 0.16 8.00
CA LEU A 149 6.68 -1.07 7.59
C LEU A 149 5.51 -0.77 6.65
N GLY A 150 4.75 0.28 6.94
CA GLY A 150 3.63 0.70 6.12
C GLY A 150 3.18 2.13 6.42
N SER A 151 2.60 2.77 5.41
CA SER A 151 2.07 4.13 5.46
C SER A 151 0.56 4.13 5.23
N TYR A 152 -0.16 4.99 5.94
CA TYR A 152 -1.62 5.08 5.97
C TYR A 152 -2.03 6.55 5.98
N GLY A 153 -3.05 6.90 5.21
CA GLY A 153 -3.50 8.29 5.19
C GLY A 153 -4.83 8.48 4.46
N ILE A 154 -5.29 9.71 4.47
CA ILE A 154 -6.47 10.16 3.72
C ILE A 154 -5.99 11.02 2.58
N ARG A 155 -6.48 10.72 1.39
CA ARG A 155 -6.30 11.55 0.19
C ARG A 155 -7.62 11.88 -0.45
N GLU A 156 -7.62 12.91 -1.24
CA GLU A 156 -8.76 13.33 -2.04
C GLU A 156 -8.33 13.90 -3.38
N CYS A 157 -9.18 13.75 -4.36
CA CYS A 157 -9.11 14.43 -5.64
C CYS A 157 -10.53 14.89 -6.03
N GLU A 158 -10.70 15.49 -7.20
CA GLU A 158 -11.97 16.04 -7.66
C GLU A 158 -13.15 15.04 -7.59
N PHE A 159 -12.90 13.74 -7.78
CA PHE A 159 -13.96 12.72 -7.93
C PHE A 159 -14.01 11.69 -6.80
N LEU A 160 -13.03 11.64 -5.89
CA LEU A 160 -12.98 10.64 -4.82
C LEU A 160 -12.19 11.14 -3.62
N ARG A 161 -12.66 10.78 -2.43
CA ARG A 161 -11.91 10.83 -1.18
C ARG A 161 -11.74 9.42 -0.65
N TRP A 162 -10.54 9.04 -0.21
CA TRP A 162 -10.26 7.67 0.22
C TRP A 162 -9.23 7.60 1.34
N ILE A 163 -9.26 6.48 2.07
CA ILE A 163 -8.16 6.06 2.95
C ILE A 163 -7.31 5.10 2.15
N TYR A 164 -6.00 5.32 2.12
CA TYR A 164 -5.03 4.37 1.61
C TYR A 164 -4.25 3.71 2.75
N GLY A 165 -3.71 2.50 2.53
CA GLY A 165 -2.87 1.83 3.50
C GLY A 165 -2.01 0.73 2.91
N THR A 166 -0.88 0.49 3.54
CA THR A 166 0.00 -0.64 3.22
C THR A 166 -0.42 -1.86 4.02
N GLY A 167 -0.95 -2.89 3.35
CA GLY A 167 -1.20 -4.18 3.99
C GLY A 167 0.10 -4.95 4.24
N CYS A 168 0.94 -5.09 3.21
CA CYS A 168 2.27 -5.69 3.28
C CYS A 168 3.09 -5.25 2.06
N ALA A 169 4.36 -4.94 2.22
CA ALA A 169 5.26 -4.59 1.13
C ALA A 169 6.51 -5.47 1.14
N GLU A 170 6.71 -6.26 0.09
CA GLU A 170 7.84 -7.18 -0.08
C GLU A 170 8.85 -6.69 -1.14
N PRO A 171 10.15 -6.76 -0.85
CA PRO A 171 10.83 -7.52 0.21
C PRO A 171 11.08 -6.75 1.53
N ARG A 172 10.53 -5.53 1.70
CA ARG A 172 10.77 -4.71 2.90
C ARG A 172 10.39 -5.45 4.18
N THR A 173 9.16 -5.99 4.24
CA THR A 173 8.65 -6.64 5.45
C THR A 173 9.48 -7.88 5.82
N SER A 174 9.80 -8.77 4.87
CA SER A 174 10.63 -9.95 5.14
C SER A 174 12.07 -9.59 5.53
N ASN A 175 12.63 -8.52 4.96
CA ASN A 175 13.95 -8.04 5.36
C ASN A 175 13.95 -7.52 6.81
N LEU A 176 12.90 -6.81 7.22
CA LEU A 176 12.76 -6.34 8.60
C LEU A 176 12.46 -7.46 9.59
N ILE A 177 11.70 -8.49 9.18
CA ILE A 177 11.49 -9.71 9.98
C ILE A 177 12.81 -10.42 10.25
N LYS A 178 13.70 -10.55 9.27
CA LYS A 178 15.03 -11.15 9.46
C LYS A 178 15.91 -10.38 10.48
N LEU A 179 15.72 -9.06 10.60
CA LEU A 179 16.52 -8.22 11.49
C LEU A 179 15.90 -8.11 12.90
N TYR A 180 14.59 -8.07 13.01
CA TYR A 180 13.89 -7.67 14.22
C TYR A 180 12.70 -8.57 14.57
N GLY A 181 12.42 -9.62 13.78
CA GLY A 181 11.30 -10.53 13.99
C GLY A 181 11.44 -11.36 15.26
N ILE A 182 10.29 -11.81 15.76
CA ILE A 182 10.24 -12.81 16.86
C ILE A 182 10.61 -14.18 16.28
N SER A 183 11.44 -14.91 17.02
CA SER A 183 11.86 -16.27 16.69
C SER A 183 10.72 -17.25 16.90
#